data_c554f94441f47098c7959db14f4522dc
#
_entry.id   c554f94441f47098c7959db14f4522dc
#
_cell.length_a   1.000
_cell.length_b   1.000
_cell.length_c   1.000
_cell.angle_alpha   90.00
_cell.angle_beta   90.00
_cell.angle_gamma   90.00
#
_symmetry.space_group_name_H-M   'P 1'
#
loop_
_entity.id
_entity.type
_entity.pdbx_description
1 polymer ?
#
loop_
_entity_poly.entity_id
_entity_poly.type
_entity_poly.pdbx_seq_one_letter_code
_entity_poly.pdbx_strand_id
1 'polypeptide(L)'
;IYVSSLPTLNNDRDKVIIFNNASAKVDEVSYKSSWGGSSRNSLERISALKPSNDSTNWINSLDCEFSSPTRQNSFSNVIPAVRNDLVVNEIMFDPLTSSCEWIELYNRSGKYLNLNGWKAAIGSSSVNIFDNCNFTLKPGAYLVVAADTTLYSRFGYLKFADSTYRVVINSGVSLSNSGSLVKIHDVLNTTVDSVYYSPKWHNSNISDTKGYSLERISSELAGNLPSNWSSSADMLGGTPGKRNSIYTRNNTESSLSVSPNPFSPDGDGVEDFTIIKYKLKANTSQVRVKIFDVKGRVVRTLLNNQFSAGESQIIFDGKDDGGNKLRIGIYVVFVEAVDDRGGTFEQTKTTLVIAAKL
;
A
#
# COMPACT_ATOMS: atom_id res chain seq x y z
N ILE A 1 37.84 -23.16 -21.90
CA ILE A 1 38.11 -23.31 -23.35
C ILE A 1 38.65 -21.96 -23.80
N TYR A 2 39.86 -21.93 -24.34
CA TYR A 2 40.46 -20.73 -24.94
C TYR A 2 40.15 -20.76 -26.44
N VAL A 3 39.57 -19.69 -26.99
CA VAL A 3 39.42 -19.49 -28.43
C VAL A 3 40.32 -18.34 -28.83
N SER A 4 41.14 -18.55 -29.85
CA SER A 4 42.12 -17.55 -30.29
C SER A 4 41.50 -16.30 -30.92
N SER A 5 40.27 -16.38 -31.41
CA SER A 5 39.50 -15.26 -31.90
C SER A 5 37.99 -15.57 -31.82
N LEU A 6 37.20 -14.61 -31.40
CA LEU A 6 35.74 -14.61 -31.57
C LEU A 6 35.37 -13.67 -32.71
N PRO A 7 34.38 -14.02 -33.54
CA PRO A 7 33.83 -13.09 -34.53
C PRO A 7 33.33 -11.84 -33.84
N THR A 8 33.45 -10.68 -34.50
CA THR A 8 32.91 -9.42 -33.99
C THR A 8 31.37 -9.49 -34.06
N LEU A 9 30.70 -9.18 -32.97
CA LEU A 9 29.25 -9.07 -32.90
C LEU A 9 28.83 -7.66 -33.28
N ASN A 10 27.79 -7.54 -34.13
CA ASN A 10 27.23 -6.24 -34.49
C ASN A 10 26.36 -5.70 -33.36
N ASN A 11 26.37 -4.38 -33.15
CA ASN A 11 25.65 -3.74 -32.04
C ASN A 11 24.13 -3.62 -32.28
N ASP A 12 23.67 -3.63 -33.54
CA ASP A 12 22.25 -3.46 -33.89
C ASP A 12 21.52 -4.80 -34.00
N ARG A 13 22.16 -5.80 -34.60
CA ARG A 13 21.65 -7.16 -34.78
C ARG A 13 22.76 -8.09 -35.25
N ASP A 14 22.70 -9.34 -34.82
CA ASP A 14 23.53 -10.39 -35.35
C ASP A 14 22.92 -11.76 -35.04
N LYS A 15 23.60 -12.81 -35.48
CA LYS A 15 23.22 -14.20 -35.27
C LYS A 15 24.35 -14.96 -34.59
N VAL A 16 24.05 -15.63 -33.50
CA VAL A 16 24.94 -16.57 -32.81
C VAL A 16 24.41 -17.98 -32.96
N ILE A 17 25.19 -18.89 -33.46
CA ILE A 17 24.84 -20.31 -33.64
C ILE A 17 25.85 -21.17 -32.90
N ILE A 18 25.34 -22.12 -32.16
CA ILE A 18 26.17 -23.13 -31.46
C ILE A 18 25.99 -24.49 -32.13
N PHE A 19 27.09 -25.11 -32.49
CA PHE A 19 27.11 -26.45 -33.05
C PHE A 19 27.79 -27.41 -32.04
N ASN A 20 27.38 -28.66 -32.06
CA ASN A 20 28.09 -29.73 -31.35
C ASN A 20 29.29 -30.24 -32.18
N ASN A 21 30.05 -31.21 -31.63
CA ASN A 21 31.20 -31.80 -32.30
C ASN A 21 30.89 -32.59 -33.56
N ALA A 22 29.60 -32.92 -33.80
CA ALA A 22 29.11 -33.57 -35.00
C ALA A 22 28.57 -32.56 -36.04
N SER A 23 28.85 -31.25 -35.84
CA SER A 23 28.35 -30.14 -36.69
C SER A 23 26.82 -30.04 -36.72
N ALA A 24 26.12 -30.64 -35.77
CA ALA A 24 24.69 -30.46 -35.64
C ALA A 24 24.41 -29.18 -34.81
N LYS A 25 23.47 -28.35 -35.30
CA LYS A 25 23.09 -27.15 -34.63
C LYS A 25 22.39 -27.46 -33.28
N VAL A 26 22.89 -26.89 -32.21
CA VAL A 26 22.38 -27.06 -30.83
C VAL A 26 21.46 -25.93 -30.44
N ASP A 27 21.88 -24.68 -30.70
CA ASP A 27 21.07 -23.48 -30.40
C ASP A 27 21.40 -22.38 -31.41
N GLU A 28 20.45 -21.45 -31.56
CA GLU A 28 20.58 -20.30 -32.45
C GLU A 28 19.78 -19.12 -31.89
N VAL A 29 20.41 -17.95 -31.84
CA VAL A 29 19.74 -16.70 -31.52
C VAL A 29 20.07 -15.64 -32.56
N SER A 30 19.04 -14.97 -33.07
CA SER A 30 19.14 -13.79 -33.94
C SER A 30 18.70 -12.58 -33.14
N TYR A 31 19.63 -11.99 -32.40
CA TYR A 31 19.33 -10.87 -31.51
C TYR A 31 19.19 -9.54 -32.25
N LYS A 32 18.53 -8.60 -31.61
CA LYS A 32 18.39 -7.20 -32.05
C LYS A 32 18.61 -6.27 -30.83
N SER A 33 19.18 -5.09 -31.08
CA SER A 33 19.36 -4.05 -30.05
C SER A 33 18.04 -3.63 -29.38
N SER A 34 16.89 -3.80 -30.06
CA SER A 34 15.56 -3.55 -29.49
C SER A 34 15.16 -4.54 -28.40
N TRP A 35 15.85 -5.68 -28.25
CA TRP A 35 15.59 -6.64 -27.16
C TRP A 35 16.21 -6.22 -25.83
N GLY A 36 17.14 -5.28 -25.84
CA GLY A 36 17.96 -4.82 -24.74
C GLY A 36 19.44 -4.80 -25.11
N GLY A 37 20.32 -4.77 -24.13
CA GLY A 37 21.76 -4.77 -24.36
C GLY A 37 22.28 -3.39 -24.75
N SER A 38 21.71 -2.29 -24.18
CA SER A 38 22.15 -0.93 -24.50
C SER A 38 23.41 -0.52 -23.73
N SER A 39 24.29 0.17 -24.43
CA SER A 39 25.48 0.92 -23.97
C SER A 39 26.47 0.22 -23.02
N ARG A 40 26.07 -0.53 -22.04
CA ARG A 40 26.92 -1.21 -21.05
C ARG A 40 26.42 -2.59 -20.67
N ASN A 41 25.11 -2.81 -20.74
CA ASN A 41 24.49 -4.04 -20.25
C ASN A 41 24.56 -5.14 -21.30
N SER A 42 24.97 -6.33 -20.90
CA SER A 42 24.78 -7.52 -21.72
C SER A 42 23.28 -7.85 -21.86
N LEU A 43 22.96 -8.51 -22.94
CA LEU A 43 21.64 -9.12 -23.14
C LEU A 43 21.64 -10.51 -22.47
N GLU A 44 20.78 -10.70 -21.48
CA GLU A 44 20.69 -11.95 -20.72
C GLU A 44 19.39 -12.69 -21.01
N ARG A 45 19.50 -14.02 -21.15
CA ARG A 45 18.35 -14.90 -21.34
C ARG A 45 17.63 -15.11 -20.02
N ILE A 46 16.30 -14.86 -19.97
CA ILE A 46 15.47 -15.00 -18.79
C ILE A 46 15.29 -16.47 -18.39
N SER A 47 14.99 -17.32 -19.38
CA SER A 47 14.75 -18.74 -19.15
C SER A 47 15.39 -19.61 -20.23
N ALA A 48 16.19 -20.57 -19.82
CA ALA A 48 16.76 -21.57 -20.73
C ALA A 48 15.70 -22.49 -21.36
N LEU A 49 14.51 -22.57 -20.76
CA LEU A 49 13.42 -23.44 -21.22
C LEU A 49 12.56 -22.79 -22.32
N LYS A 50 12.66 -21.48 -22.54
CA LYS A 50 11.95 -20.78 -23.62
C LYS A 50 12.81 -20.73 -24.88
N PRO A 51 12.21 -20.58 -26.08
CA PRO A 51 12.96 -20.45 -27.34
C PRO A 51 13.99 -19.32 -27.31
N SER A 52 15.16 -19.53 -27.91
CA SER A 52 16.24 -18.55 -27.99
C SER A 52 15.88 -17.32 -28.84
N ASN A 53 15.02 -17.48 -29.84
CA ASN A 53 14.57 -16.40 -30.73
C ASN A 53 13.30 -15.68 -30.24
N ASP A 54 12.81 -15.99 -29.03
CA ASP A 54 11.73 -15.25 -28.41
C ASP A 54 12.29 -13.95 -27.78
N SER A 55 11.96 -12.79 -28.36
CA SER A 55 12.44 -11.49 -27.88
C SER A 55 12.02 -11.19 -26.44
N THR A 56 10.89 -11.74 -25.98
CA THR A 56 10.41 -11.57 -24.60
C THR A 56 11.19 -12.39 -23.59
N ASN A 57 12.07 -13.31 -24.07
CA ASN A 57 12.94 -14.13 -23.25
C ASN A 57 14.32 -13.49 -22.99
N TRP A 58 14.51 -12.23 -23.37
CA TRP A 58 15.78 -11.53 -23.22
C TRP A 58 15.58 -10.20 -22.51
N ILE A 59 16.56 -9.82 -21.69
CA ILE A 59 16.54 -8.62 -20.89
C ILE A 59 17.95 -8.08 -20.70
N ASN A 60 18.08 -6.79 -20.39
CA ASN A 60 19.34 -6.23 -19.92
C ASN A 60 19.80 -6.91 -18.64
N SER A 61 21.09 -7.18 -18.52
CA SER A 61 21.67 -7.61 -17.25
C SER A 61 21.29 -6.66 -16.11
N LEU A 62 20.85 -7.23 -15.00
CA LEU A 62 20.60 -6.52 -13.74
C LEU A 62 21.83 -6.59 -12.81
N ASP A 63 22.93 -7.18 -13.28
CA ASP A 63 24.17 -7.31 -12.53
C ASP A 63 24.89 -5.95 -12.41
N CYS A 64 25.60 -5.76 -11.31
CA CYS A 64 26.36 -4.56 -11.01
C CYS A 64 27.51 -4.29 -11.98
N GLU A 65 28.05 -5.36 -12.54
CA GLU A 65 29.10 -5.31 -13.57
C GLU A 65 28.51 -5.22 -14.98
N PHE A 66 27.18 -4.97 -15.09
CA PHE A 66 26.42 -4.90 -16.33
C PHE A 66 26.41 -6.21 -17.14
N SER A 67 26.93 -7.28 -16.59
CA SER A 67 27.01 -8.61 -17.20
C SER A 67 27.28 -9.69 -16.15
N SER A 68 26.95 -10.95 -16.45
CA SER A 68 27.16 -12.09 -15.55
C SER A 68 27.94 -13.23 -16.22
N PRO A 69 29.09 -12.96 -16.89
CA PRO A 69 29.84 -14.01 -17.57
C PRO A 69 30.28 -15.07 -16.54
N THR A 70 30.16 -16.36 -16.92
CA THR A 70 30.49 -17.53 -16.08
C THR A 70 29.66 -17.69 -14.80
N ARG A 71 28.68 -16.82 -14.59
CA ARG A 71 27.71 -16.88 -13.49
C ARG A 71 26.29 -17.12 -14.04
N GLN A 72 25.39 -17.45 -13.16
CA GLN A 72 23.97 -17.49 -13.48
C GLN A 72 23.49 -16.08 -13.87
N ASN A 73 22.66 -15.98 -14.92
CA ASN A 73 22.09 -14.70 -15.35
C ASN A 73 21.41 -13.98 -14.21
N SER A 74 21.60 -12.68 -14.14
CA SER A 74 21.16 -11.85 -13.02
C SER A 74 19.64 -11.89 -12.78
N PHE A 75 18.84 -12.12 -13.83
CA PHE A 75 17.40 -12.25 -13.74
C PHE A 75 16.93 -13.59 -13.16
N SER A 76 17.73 -14.67 -13.24
CA SER A 76 17.31 -16.01 -12.79
C SER A 76 17.05 -16.12 -11.29
N ASN A 77 17.52 -15.16 -10.49
CA ASN A 77 17.28 -15.07 -9.04
C ASN A 77 16.22 -14.04 -8.65
N VAL A 78 15.58 -13.40 -9.62
CA VAL A 78 14.53 -12.41 -9.33
C VAL A 78 13.23 -13.13 -9.04
N ILE A 79 12.70 -12.95 -7.83
CA ILE A 79 11.36 -13.39 -7.47
C ILE A 79 10.38 -12.44 -8.16
N PRO A 80 9.54 -12.93 -9.10
CA PRO A 80 8.61 -12.07 -9.81
C PRO A 80 7.66 -11.36 -8.83
N ALA A 81 7.51 -10.06 -8.99
CA ALA A 81 6.48 -9.31 -8.29
C ALA A 81 5.12 -9.61 -8.92
N VAL A 82 4.10 -9.61 -8.07
CA VAL A 82 2.71 -9.63 -8.50
C VAL A 82 2.04 -8.30 -8.18
N ARG A 83 0.88 -8.08 -8.75
CA ARG A 83 0.11 -6.86 -8.51
C ARG A 83 -0.06 -6.60 -7.00
N ASN A 84 0.19 -5.37 -6.59
CA ASN A 84 0.15 -4.88 -5.21
C ASN A 84 1.21 -5.45 -4.26
N ASP A 85 2.26 -6.11 -4.72
CA ASP A 85 3.41 -6.45 -3.85
C ASP A 85 4.13 -5.18 -3.38
N LEU A 86 4.31 -4.21 -4.28
CA LEU A 86 4.81 -2.87 -3.99
C LEU A 86 3.70 -1.88 -4.33
N VAL A 87 3.35 -1.01 -3.40
CA VAL A 87 2.24 -0.08 -3.57
C VAL A 87 2.66 1.37 -3.35
N VAL A 88 2.02 2.28 -4.07
CA VAL A 88 2.12 3.72 -3.78
C VAL A 88 1.44 3.96 -2.43
N ASN A 89 2.18 4.51 -1.48
CA ASN A 89 1.79 4.65 -0.08
C ASN A 89 1.57 6.09 0.34
N GLU A 90 2.36 7.03 -0.21
CA GLU A 90 2.28 8.45 0.12
C GLU A 90 2.69 9.29 -1.08
N ILE A 91 2.07 10.46 -1.26
CA ILE A 91 2.31 11.35 -2.41
C ILE A 91 2.36 12.81 -1.92
N MET A 92 3.49 13.49 -2.11
CA MET A 92 3.66 14.92 -1.89
C MET A 92 3.75 15.62 -3.24
N PHE A 93 2.67 16.19 -3.71
CA PHE A 93 2.59 16.87 -5.01
C PHE A 93 2.60 18.41 -4.90
N ASP A 94 2.30 18.98 -3.73
CA ASP A 94 2.34 20.43 -3.48
C ASP A 94 3.16 20.74 -2.21
N PRO A 95 4.50 20.56 -2.28
CA PRO A 95 5.38 20.79 -1.14
C PRO A 95 5.48 22.27 -0.79
N LEU A 96 5.96 22.54 0.43
CA LEU A 96 6.42 23.89 0.79
C LEU A 96 7.64 24.27 -0.07
N THR A 97 7.86 25.57 -0.27
CA THR A 97 8.96 26.12 -1.09
C THR A 97 10.36 25.69 -0.64
N SER A 98 10.51 25.23 0.60
CA SER A 98 11.76 24.70 1.18
C SER A 98 11.92 23.19 1.04
N SER A 99 11.02 22.52 0.30
CA SER A 99 11.03 21.07 0.08
C SER A 99 10.71 20.75 -1.37
N CYS A 100 10.72 19.48 -1.73
CA CYS A 100 10.46 19.01 -3.09
C CYS A 100 9.29 18.01 -3.14
N GLU A 101 8.85 17.72 -4.35
CA GLU A 101 7.89 16.66 -4.64
C GLU A 101 8.50 15.28 -4.42
N TRP A 102 7.72 14.35 -3.96
CA TRP A 102 8.13 12.96 -3.76
C TRP A 102 6.94 12.00 -3.73
N ILE A 103 7.23 10.75 -4.00
CA ILE A 103 6.32 9.61 -3.79
C ILE A 103 6.98 8.61 -2.86
N GLU A 104 6.18 7.90 -2.11
CA GLU A 104 6.63 6.77 -1.31
C GLU A 104 5.96 5.49 -1.79
N LEU A 105 6.78 4.44 -1.84
CA LEU A 105 6.35 3.08 -2.13
C LEU A 105 6.54 2.22 -0.88
N TYR A 106 5.61 1.31 -0.65
CA TYR A 106 5.63 0.39 0.47
C TYR A 106 5.61 -1.06 -0.02
N ASN A 107 6.61 -1.84 0.41
CA ASN A 107 6.61 -3.29 0.16
C ASN A 107 5.67 -3.98 1.15
N ARG A 108 4.42 -4.19 0.73
CA ARG A 108 3.43 -4.88 1.57
C ARG A 108 3.50 -6.41 1.46
N SER A 109 4.31 -6.93 0.57
CA SER A 109 4.47 -8.37 0.38
C SER A 109 5.36 -8.99 1.47
N GLY A 110 5.27 -10.32 1.60
CA GLY A 110 6.23 -11.08 2.40
C GLY A 110 7.56 -11.37 1.69
N LYS A 111 7.82 -10.74 0.54
CA LYS A 111 8.96 -11.01 -0.33
C LYS A 111 10.02 -9.92 -0.21
N TYR A 112 11.29 -10.30 -0.40
CA TYR A 112 12.35 -9.36 -0.72
C TYR A 112 12.24 -8.99 -2.21
N LEU A 113 11.98 -7.72 -2.53
CA LEU A 113 11.81 -7.25 -3.89
C LEU A 113 13.12 -6.64 -4.41
N ASN A 114 13.70 -7.25 -5.44
CA ASN A 114 14.79 -6.63 -6.17
C ASN A 114 14.20 -5.59 -7.13
N LEU A 115 14.48 -4.30 -6.87
CA LEU A 115 13.93 -3.17 -7.62
C LEU A 115 14.83 -2.68 -8.76
N ASN A 116 15.91 -3.40 -9.10
CA ASN A 116 16.78 -3.05 -10.22
C ASN A 116 15.97 -3.04 -11.53
N GLY A 117 16.09 -1.94 -12.28
CA GLY A 117 15.37 -1.76 -13.54
C GLY A 117 13.87 -1.44 -13.43
N TRP A 118 13.34 -1.30 -12.22
CA TRP A 118 11.96 -0.87 -12.02
C TRP A 118 11.76 0.60 -12.38
N LYS A 119 10.55 0.96 -12.80
CA LYS A 119 10.19 2.31 -13.24
C LYS A 119 8.95 2.81 -12.52
N ALA A 120 8.94 4.12 -12.25
CA ALA A 120 7.73 4.85 -11.93
C ALA A 120 7.34 5.70 -13.15
N ALA A 121 6.15 5.51 -13.70
CA ALA A 121 5.57 6.43 -14.68
C ALA A 121 4.73 7.45 -13.91
N ILE A 122 5.06 8.73 -14.05
CA ILE A 122 4.42 9.86 -13.38
C ILE A 122 3.88 10.80 -14.46
N GLY A 123 2.57 10.84 -14.64
CA GLY A 123 1.96 11.57 -15.76
C GLY A 123 2.45 11.02 -17.10
N SER A 124 3.12 11.86 -17.89
CA SER A 124 3.75 11.50 -19.17
C SER A 124 5.22 11.09 -19.04
N SER A 125 5.81 11.25 -17.86
CA SER A 125 7.23 10.97 -17.60
C SER A 125 7.42 9.55 -17.10
N SER A 126 8.58 8.96 -17.41
CA SER A 126 9.01 7.67 -16.86
C SER A 126 10.34 7.85 -16.14
N VAL A 127 10.36 7.48 -14.87
CA VAL A 127 11.50 7.62 -13.98
C VAL A 127 12.02 6.25 -13.63
N ASN A 128 13.31 5.99 -13.88
CA ASN A 128 13.95 4.79 -13.33
C ASN A 128 14.03 4.94 -11.82
N ILE A 129 13.41 4.02 -11.10
CA ILE A 129 13.42 4.05 -9.63
C ILE A 129 14.83 3.78 -9.12
N PHE A 130 15.56 2.88 -9.77
CA PHE A 130 16.94 2.58 -9.49
C PHE A 130 17.77 2.34 -10.75
N ASP A 131 18.86 3.05 -10.84
CA ASP A 131 19.96 2.78 -11.77
C ASP A 131 21.13 2.05 -11.08
N ASN A 132 21.05 1.83 -9.78
CA ASN A 132 22.07 1.21 -8.97
C ASN A 132 21.75 -0.25 -8.63
N CYS A 133 22.78 -1.06 -8.69
CA CYS A 133 22.75 -2.49 -8.46
C CYS A 133 22.40 -2.90 -7.03
N ASN A 134 21.87 -4.14 -6.90
CA ASN A 134 21.66 -4.85 -5.64
C ASN A 134 20.74 -4.12 -4.65
N PHE A 135 19.74 -3.39 -5.16
CA PHE A 135 18.77 -2.81 -4.29
C PHE A 135 17.62 -3.79 -4.06
N THR A 136 17.59 -4.32 -2.85
CA THR A 136 16.51 -5.19 -2.39
C THR A 136 15.72 -4.49 -1.29
N LEU A 137 14.42 -4.29 -1.54
CA LEU A 137 13.48 -3.74 -0.57
C LEU A 137 12.86 -4.90 0.22
N LYS A 138 13.16 -4.97 1.52
CA LYS A 138 12.66 -6.04 2.38
C LYS A 138 11.15 -5.89 2.67
N PRO A 139 10.48 -6.98 3.11
CA PRO A 139 9.10 -6.91 3.57
C PRO A 139 8.88 -5.81 4.62
N GLY A 140 7.82 -5.03 4.45
CA GLY A 140 7.46 -3.94 5.36
C GLY A 140 8.32 -2.69 5.27
N ALA A 141 9.26 -2.61 4.31
CA ALA A 141 10.11 -1.44 4.11
C ALA A 141 9.51 -0.44 3.11
N TYR A 142 9.99 0.81 3.22
CA TYR A 142 9.57 1.95 2.43
C TYR A 142 10.65 2.38 1.45
N LEU A 143 10.23 2.91 0.30
CA LEU A 143 11.08 3.56 -0.68
C LEU A 143 10.53 4.93 -1.00
N VAL A 144 11.29 5.96 -0.66
CA VAL A 144 10.99 7.36 -1.01
C VAL A 144 11.73 7.73 -2.28
N VAL A 145 11.02 8.19 -3.30
CA VAL A 145 11.58 8.72 -4.53
C VAL A 145 11.26 10.21 -4.60
N ALA A 146 12.27 11.05 -4.47
CA ALA A 146 12.13 12.50 -4.34
C ALA A 146 12.81 13.25 -5.49
N ALA A 147 12.27 14.39 -5.86
CA ALA A 147 12.79 15.23 -6.94
C ALA A 147 14.21 15.72 -6.67
N ASP A 148 14.51 16.11 -5.44
CA ASP A 148 15.84 16.61 -5.04
C ASP A 148 16.11 16.45 -3.53
N THR A 149 17.28 16.90 -3.09
CA THR A 149 17.76 16.77 -1.72
C THR A 149 17.11 17.73 -0.72
N THR A 150 16.28 18.68 -1.15
CA THR A 150 15.52 19.57 -0.23
C THR A 150 14.50 18.80 0.60
N LEU A 151 14.16 17.56 0.18
CA LEU A 151 13.46 16.57 1.04
C LEU A 151 14.05 16.54 2.45
N TYR A 152 15.39 16.50 2.56
CA TYR A 152 16.10 16.39 3.83
C TYR A 152 16.03 17.67 4.69
N SER A 153 15.64 18.81 4.12
CA SER A 153 15.43 20.03 4.89
C SER A 153 14.19 19.93 5.78
N ARG A 154 13.18 19.22 5.30
CA ARG A 154 11.94 18.98 6.03
C ARG A 154 12.00 17.70 6.87
N PHE A 155 12.54 16.64 6.29
CA PHE A 155 12.60 15.31 6.88
C PHE A 155 14.05 14.91 7.18
N GLY A 156 14.68 15.65 8.11
CA GLY A 156 16.11 15.52 8.43
C GLY A 156 16.54 14.11 8.88
N TYR A 157 15.63 13.33 9.43
CA TYR A 157 15.89 11.94 9.83
C TYR A 157 16.21 11.01 8.66
N LEU A 158 15.75 11.34 7.45
CA LEU A 158 16.04 10.56 6.24
C LEU A 158 17.50 10.61 5.80
N LYS A 159 18.33 11.49 6.36
CA LYS A 159 19.77 11.54 6.11
C LYS A 159 20.51 10.34 6.71
N PHE A 160 19.91 9.71 7.69
CA PHE A 160 20.54 8.58 8.39
C PHE A 160 20.16 7.27 7.71
N ALA A 161 21.14 6.34 7.62
CA ALA A 161 20.87 5.03 7.07
C ALA A 161 19.93 4.25 8.02
N ASP A 162 18.86 3.71 7.49
CA ASP A 162 17.93 2.84 8.18
C ASP A 162 17.62 1.62 7.32
N SER A 163 17.35 0.51 7.97
CA SER A 163 17.01 -0.72 7.26
C SER A 163 15.54 -0.80 6.87
N THR A 164 14.69 0.11 7.35
CA THR A 164 13.25 0.14 7.12
C THR A 164 12.85 1.03 5.95
N TYR A 165 13.75 1.90 5.49
CA TYR A 165 13.50 2.74 4.33
C TYR A 165 14.74 2.93 3.45
N ARG A 166 14.49 3.43 2.26
CA ARG A 166 15.50 3.94 1.31
C ARG A 166 15.01 5.24 0.69
N VAL A 167 15.95 6.10 0.34
CA VAL A 167 15.67 7.33 -0.39
C VAL A 167 16.42 7.32 -1.70
N VAL A 168 15.72 7.64 -2.78
CA VAL A 168 16.27 7.85 -4.12
C VAL A 168 15.99 9.28 -4.54
N ILE A 169 17.00 9.99 -4.97
CA ILE A 169 16.84 11.31 -5.54
C ILE A 169 16.82 11.18 -7.06
N ASN A 170 15.74 11.66 -7.67
CA ASN A 170 15.56 11.62 -9.11
C ASN A 170 14.81 12.86 -9.59
N SER A 171 15.50 13.74 -10.31
CA SER A 171 14.94 14.99 -10.83
C SER A 171 13.81 14.84 -11.86
N GLY A 172 13.54 13.59 -12.30
CA GLY A 172 12.39 13.30 -13.16
C GLY A 172 11.06 13.16 -12.39
N VAL A 173 11.06 13.21 -11.05
CA VAL A 173 9.84 13.27 -10.25
C VAL A 173 9.20 14.64 -10.45
N SER A 174 8.03 14.66 -11.09
CA SER A 174 7.23 15.87 -11.27
C SER A 174 5.74 15.48 -11.18
N LEU A 175 5.08 16.01 -10.19
CA LEU A 175 3.72 15.68 -9.80
C LEU A 175 2.80 16.88 -10.04
N SER A 176 1.66 16.66 -10.70
CA SER A 176 0.72 17.73 -10.98
C SER A 176 -0.13 18.09 -9.77
N ASN A 177 -0.24 19.39 -9.43
CA ASN A 177 -1.13 19.87 -8.37
C ASN A 177 -2.61 19.69 -8.69
N SER A 178 -2.97 19.40 -9.94
CA SER A 178 -4.34 19.10 -10.34
C SER A 178 -4.68 17.60 -10.30
N GLY A 179 -3.71 16.76 -9.95
CA GLY A 179 -3.81 15.30 -9.96
C GLY A 179 -3.14 14.69 -11.18
N SER A 180 -2.65 13.49 -11.04
CA SER A 180 -1.94 12.76 -12.07
C SER A 180 -1.93 11.25 -11.80
N LEU A 181 -1.49 10.50 -12.80
CA LEU A 181 -1.34 9.05 -12.72
C LEU A 181 0.07 8.71 -12.29
N VAL A 182 0.21 7.89 -11.25
CA VAL A 182 1.45 7.24 -10.84
C VAL A 182 1.30 5.75 -11.06
N LYS A 183 2.17 5.15 -11.88
CA LYS A 183 2.24 3.71 -12.11
C LYS A 183 3.61 3.18 -11.75
N ILE A 184 3.65 2.02 -11.14
CA ILE A 184 4.88 1.31 -10.83
C ILE A 184 4.96 0.09 -11.74
N HIS A 185 6.06 -0.01 -12.48
CA HIS A 185 6.35 -1.12 -13.37
C HIS A 185 7.56 -1.89 -12.87
N ASP A 186 7.46 -3.20 -12.90
CA ASP A 186 8.62 -4.06 -12.69
C ASP A 186 9.58 -4.03 -13.89
N VAL A 187 10.66 -4.77 -13.78
CA VAL A 187 11.69 -4.87 -14.82
C VAL A 187 11.18 -5.47 -16.15
N LEU A 188 10.10 -6.24 -16.12
CA LEU A 188 9.42 -6.78 -17.30
C LEU A 188 8.34 -5.83 -17.84
N ASN A 189 8.27 -4.59 -17.33
CA ASN A 189 7.26 -3.60 -17.67
C ASN A 189 5.83 -4.02 -17.29
N THR A 190 5.67 -4.94 -16.32
CA THR A 190 4.39 -5.30 -15.75
C THR A 190 3.96 -4.26 -14.73
N THR A 191 2.72 -3.78 -14.80
CA THR A 191 2.20 -2.84 -13.80
C THR A 191 1.94 -3.55 -12.48
N VAL A 192 2.68 -3.14 -11.43
CA VAL A 192 2.55 -3.68 -10.08
C VAL A 192 1.56 -2.89 -9.24
N ASP A 193 1.55 -1.56 -9.35
CA ASP A 193 0.53 -0.68 -8.77
C ASP A 193 0.25 0.53 -9.66
N SER A 194 -0.93 1.13 -9.49
CA SER A 194 -1.36 2.28 -10.27
C SER A 194 -2.36 3.12 -9.47
N VAL A 195 -2.05 4.41 -9.28
CA VAL A 195 -2.87 5.37 -8.54
C VAL A 195 -3.06 6.64 -9.37
N TYR A 196 -4.31 7.00 -9.63
CA TYR A 196 -4.65 8.32 -10.20
C TYR A 196 -5.09 9.22 -9.06
N TYR A 197 -4.11 9.91 -8.43
CA TYR A 197 -4.40 10.78 -7.29
C TYR A 197 -5.08 12.07 -7.71
N SER A 198 -5.80 12.66 -6.74
CA SER A 198 -6.48 13.95 -6.91
C SER A 198 -6.31 14.80 -5.65
N PRO A 199 -6.10 16.13 -5.77
CA PRO A 199 -6.08 17.04 -4.62
C PRO A 199 -7.39 17.02 -3.81
N LYS A 200 -8.49 16.58 -4.41
CA LYS A 200 -9.78 16.40 -3.74
C LYS A 200 -9.79 15.28 -2.69
N TRP A 201 -8.73 14.47 -2.63
CA TRP A 201 -8.58 13.40 -1.64
C TRP A 201 -8.03 13.90 -0.30
N HIS A 202 -7.56 15.16 -0.25
CA HIS A 202 -7.21 15.80 1.01
C HIS A 202 -8.41 15.93 1.95
N ASN A 203 -8.12 15.99 3.24
CA ASN A 203 -9.14 16.22 4.26
C ASN A 203 -9.79 17.60 4.05
N SER A 204 -11.11 17.62 3.82
CA SER A 204 -11.88 18.84 3.55
C SER A 204 -11.90 19.85 4.70
N ASN A 205 -11.51 19.46 5.89
CA ASN A 205 -11.41 20.35 7.05
C ASN A 205 -10.08 21.15 7.08
N ILE A 206 -9.15 20.85 6.16
CA ILE A 206 -7.90 21.59 6.02
C ILE A 206 -8.06 22.61 4.89
N SER A 207 -8.06 23.89 5.22
CA SER A 207 -8.29 24.98 4.26
C SER A 207 -7.12 25.22 3.32
N ASP A 208 -5.88 24.97 3.77
CA ASP A 208 -4.66 25.03 2.97
C ASP A 208 -3.89 23.70 3.08
N THR A 209 -3.87 22.96 2.01
CA THR A 209 -3.25 21.61 1.95
C THR A 209 -1.79 21.66 1.48
N LYS A 210 -1.24 22.86 1.21
CA LYS A 210 0.16 23.00 0.81
C LYS A 210 1.10 22.49 1.89
N GLY A 211 2.03 21.62 1.50
CA GLY A 211 2.98 20.97 2.42
C GLY A 211 2.42 19.78 3.18
N TYR A 212 1.18 19.34 2.86
CA TYR A 212 0.62 18.08 3.34
C TYR A 212 0.62 17.04 2.22
N SER A 213 1.16 15.87 2.50
CA SER A 213 1.06 14.73 1.59
C SER A 213 -0.33 14.10 1.62
N LEU A 214 -0.67 13.38 0.54
CA LEU A 214 -1.72 12.39 0.56
C LEU A 214 -1.15 11.07 1.09
N GLU A 215 -1.66 10.60 2.19
CA GLU A 215 -1.32 9.31 2.78
C GLU A 215 -2.38 8.26 2.48
N ARG A 216 -1.94 7.04 2.18
CA ARG A 216 -2.82 5.88 2.04
C ARG A 216 -3.20 5.34 3.41
N ILE A 217 -4.51 5.21 3.69
CA ILE A 217 -5.02 4.74 4.98
C ILE A 217 -4.71 3.26 5.19
N SER A 218 -4.90 2.44 4.16
CA SER A 218 -4.61 1.01 4.22
C SER A 218 -3.98 0.51 2.92
N SER A 219 -2.84 -0.16 3.04
CA SER A 219 -2.17 -0.83 1.92
C SER A 219 -2.98 -2.00 1.36
N GLU A 220 -3.95 -2.53 2.11
CA GLU A 220 -4.79 -3.67 1.72
C GLU A 220 -5.95 -3.26 0.79
N LEU A 221 -6.39 -2.01 0.85
CA LEU A 221 -7.45 -1.47 -0.01
C LEU A 221 -6.90 -1.02 -1.36
N ALA A 222 -7.79 -0.91 -2.36
CA ALA A 222 -7.42 -0.43 -3.69
C ALA A 222 -6.82 0.97 -3.66
N GLY A 223 -5.72 1.19 -4.41
CA GLY A 223 -5.03 2.48 -4.49
C GLY A 223 -5.83 3.59 -5.15
N ASN A 224 -6.78 3.26 -6.03
CA ASN A 224 -7.65 4.24 -6.71
C ASN A 224 -8.97 4.51 -5.97
N LEU A 225 -9.11 4.04 -4.73
CA LEU A 225 -10.28 4.31 -3.90
C LEU A 225 -10.06 5.66 -3.16
N PRO A 226 -10.82 6.73 -3.46
CA PRO A 226 -10.63 8.05 -2.82
C PRO A 226 -10.72 8.01 -1.30
N SER A 227 -11.65 7.21 -0.75
CA SER A 227 -11.83 7.02 0.69
C SER A 227 -10.66 6.29 1.38
N ASN A 228 -9.70 5.76 0.61
CA ASN A 228 -8.48 5.16 1.14
C ASN A 228 -7.30 6.16 1.26
N TRP A 229 -7.57 7.44 1.03
CA TRP A 229 -6.56 8.50 1.09
C TRP A 229 -7.05 9.69 1.90
N SER A 230 -6.14 10.36 2.59
CA SER A 230 -6.40 11.63 3.25
C SER A 230 -5.08 12.39 3.44
N SER A 231 -5.18 13.63 3.91
CA SER A 231 -4.01 14.42 4.30
C SER A 231 -3.26 13.76 5.42
N SER A 232 -1.93 13.83 5.41
CA SER A 232 -1.10 13.50 6.56
C SER A 232 -1.59 14.25 7.81
N ALA A 233 -1.61 13.56 8.94
CA ALA A 233 -1.85 14.16 10.26
C ALA A 233 -0.53 14.44 11.01
N ASP A 234 0.63 14.16 10.40
CA ASP A 234 1.93 14.45 10.99
C ASP A 234 2.24 15.95 10.97
N MET A 235 2.87 16.47 12.01
CA MET A 235 3.25 17.89 12.13
C MET A 235 4.21 18.37 11.03
N LEU A 236 4.98 17.45 10.45
CA LEU A 236 5.85 17.72 9.32
C LEU A 236 5.10 17.66 7.96
N GLY A 237 3.79 17.41 7.98
CA GLY A 237 2.98 17.35 6.77
C GLY A 237 3.19 16.08 5.92
N GLY A 238 3.92 15.09 6.43
CA GLY A 238 4.16 13.82 5.76
C GLY A 238 4.99 12.87 6.62
N THR A 239 5.00 11.59 6.24
CA THR A 239 5.68 10.53 7.00
C THR A 239 6.65 9.68 6.15
N PRO A 240 7.44 10.29 5.23
CA PRO A 240 8.29 9.51 4.33
C PRO A 240 9.27 8.62 5.10
N GLY A 241 9.38 7.34 4.73
CA GLY A 241 10.22 6.35 5.39
C GLY A 241 9.63 5.76 6.66
N LYS A 242 8.39 6.10 6.99
CA LYS A 242 7.68 5.65 8.20
C LYS A 242 6.28 5.16 7.84
N ARG A 243 5.61 4.57 8.84
CA ARG A 243 4.19 4.28 8.73
C ARG A 243 3.41 5.57 8.61
N ASN A 244 2.46 5.62 7.69
CA ASN A 244 1.55 6.75 7.51
C ASN A 244 0.86 7.14 8.82
N SER A 245 0.73 8.44 9.09
CA SER A 245 0.14 8.97 10.31
C SER A 245 -1.33 8.58 10.47
N ILE A 246 -2.01 8.39 9.34
CA ILE A 246 -3.42 7.96 9.27
C ILE A 246 -3.58 6.47 9.00
N TYR A 247 -2.48 5.70 9.04
CA TYR A 247 -2.52 4.26 8.79
C TYR A 247 -3.46 3.56 9.76
N THR A 248 -4.30 2.71 9.19
CA THR A 248 -5.19 1.88 9.98
C THR A 248 -5.23 0.47 9.39
N ARG A 249 -5.20 -0.55 10.26
CA ARG A 249 -5.40 -1.93 9.82
C ARG A 249 -6.87 -2.13 9.46
N ASN A 250 -7.14 -2.68 8.29
CA ASN A 250 -8.44 -3.26 8.04
C ASN A 250 -8.63 -4.45 8.98
N ASN A 251 -9.63 -4.35 9.83
CA ASN A 251 -10.08 -5.50 10.56
C ASN A 251 -10.76 -6.44 9.55
N THR A 252 -10.21 -7.63 9.36
CA THR A 252 -10.77 -8.62 8.43
C THR A 252 -12.14 -9.13 8.85
N GLU A 253 -12.48 -8.97 10.14
CA GLU A 253 -13.75 -9.38 10.72
C GLU A 253 -14.33 -8.27 11.59
N SER A 254 -15.63 -8.01 11.41
CA SER A 254 -16.38 -7.21 12.36
C SER A 254 -16.77 -8.07 13.57
N SER A 255 -16.70 -7.50 14.74
CA SER A 255 -17.16 -8.14 15.94
C SER A 255 -17.97 -7.18 16.81
N LEU A 256 -18.95 -7.73 17.52
CA LEU A 256 -19.76 -7.02 18.49
C LEU A 256 -19.95 -7.92 19.69
N SER A 257 -19.54 -7.47 20.85
CA SER A 257 -19.70 -8.21 22.10
C SER A 257 -20.27 -7.30 23.19
N VAL A 258 -20.97 -7.93 24.13
CA VAL A 258 -21.62 -7.30 25.27
C VAL A 258 -21.22 -8.09 26.51
N SER A 259 -20.63 -7.45 27.51
CA SER A 259 -20.20 -8.12 28.72
C SER A 259 -20.19 -7.16 29.94
N PRO A 260 -20.75 -7.57 31.09
CA PRO A 260 -21.51 -8.81 31.32
C PRO A 260 -22.80 -8.88 30.53
N ASN A 261 -23.24 -10.09 30.18
CA ASN A 261 -24.51 -10.33 29.50
C ASN A 261 -25.04 -11.73 29.88
N PRO A 262 -26.11 -11.85 30.69
CA PRO A 262 -27.00 -10.78 31.16
C PRO A 262 -26.32 -9.82 32.15
N PHE A 263 -26.94 -8.64 32.37
CA PHE A 263 -26.58 -7.70 33.42
C PHE A 263 -27.81 -7.21 34.17
N SER A 264 -27.62 -6.72 35.42
CA SER A 264 -28.72 -6.35 36.33
C SER A 264 -28.57 -4.90 36.80
N PRO A 265 -29.18 -3.90 36.12
CA PRO A 265 -29.04 -2.49 36.48
C PRO A 265 -29.98 -2.09 37.65
N ASP A 266 -29.85 -2.75 38.82
CA ASP A 266 -30.69 -2.54 39.99
C ASP A 266 -30.08 -1.52 40.99
N GLY A 267 -28.79 -1.22 40.89
CA GLY A 267 -28.07 -0.24 41.71
C GLY A 267 -27.40 -0.83 42.93
N ASP A 268 -27.18 -2.14 42.96
CA ASP A 268 -26.52 -2.82 44.11
C ASP A 268 -24.98 -2.82 44.01
N GLY A 269 -24.42 -2.26 42.93
CA GLY A 269 -22.97 -2.17 42.69
C GLY A 269 -22.40 -3.40 41.97
N VAL A 270 -23.23 -4.39 41.60
CA VAL A 270 -22.81 -5.61 40.92
C VAL A 270 -23.52 -5.70 39.58
N GLU A 271 -22.78 -5.71 38.46
CA GLU A 271 -23.34 -5.82 37.11
C GLU A 271 -24.39 -4.75 36.77
N ASP A 272 -24.30 -3.55 37.35
CA ASP A 272 -25.21 -2.43 37.11
C ASP A 272 -25.10 -1.83 35.72
N PHE A 273 -24.03 -2.14 35.01
CA PHE A 273 -23.81 -1.73 33.62
C PHE A 273 -23.15 -2.85 32.82
N THR A 274 -23.28 -2.73 31.52
CA THR A 274 -22.59 -3.62 30.59
C THR A 274 -21.74 -2.81 29.65
N ILE A 275 -20.68 -3.42 29.10
CA ILE A 275 -19.78 -2.82 28.14
C ILE A 275 -20.08 -3.43 26.77
N ILE A 276 -20.45 -2.57 25.83
CA ILE A 276 -20.64 -2.91 24.43
C ILE A 276 -19.32 -2.61 23.73
N LYS A 277 -18.63 -3.65 23.25
CA LYS A 277 -17.40 -3.53 22.46
C LYS A 277 -17.70 -3.85 21.02
N TYR A 278 -17.32 -2.96 20.10
CA TYR A 278 -17.43 -3.21 18.67
C TYR A 278 -16.10 -3.04 17.97
N LYS A 279 -15.94 -3.80 16.92
CA LYS A 279 -14.83 -3.74 15.98
C LYS A 279 -15.43 -3.79 14.58
N LEU A 280 -15.13 -2.80 13.76
CA LEU A 280 -15.63 -2.64 12.39
C LEU A 280 -14.50 -2.93 11.41
N LYS A 281 -14.84 -3.31 10.19
CA LYS A 281 -13.87 -3.46 9.10
C LYS A 281 -13.28 -2.11 8.70
N ALA A 282 -14.11 -1.07 8.74
CA ALA A 282 -13.68 0.29 8.52
C ALA A 282 -12.92 0.84 9.73
N ASN A 283 -11.85 1.53 9.46
CA ASN A 283 -10.94 2.04 10.49
C ASN A 283 -11.39 3.35 11.12
N THR A 284 -12.11 4.14 10.35
CA THR A 284 -12.81 5.35 10.79
C THR A 284 -14.10 5.45 10.00
N SER A 285 -15.17 5.72 10.68
CA SER A 285 -16.49 5.92 10.08
C SER A 285 -17.38 6.73 11.01
N GLN A 286 -18.43 7.27 10.47
CA GLN A 286 -19.52 7.73 11.31
C GLN A 286 -20.25 6.47 11.82
N VAL A 287 -20.38 6.35 13.14
CA VAL A 287 -20.96 5.17 13.77
C VAL A 287 -22.28 5.55 14.41
N ARG A 288 -23.26 4.68 14.22
CA ARG A 288 -24.54 4.68 14.95
C ARG A 288 -24.61 3.44 15.82
N VAL A 289 -24.91 3.62 17.09
CA VAL A 289 -25.16 2.51 18.02
C VAL A 289 -26.50 2.71 18.67
N LYS A 290 -27.42 1.77 18.43
CA LYS A 290 -28.79 1.81 18.92
C LYS A 290 -29.16 0.52 19.60
N ILE A 291 -30.00 0.61 20.61
CA ILE A 291 -30.61 -0.53 21.30
C ILE A 291 -32.08 -0.60 20.94
N PHE A 292 -32.51 -1.78 20.53
CA PHE A 292 -33.89 -2.05 20.13
C PHE A 292 -34.56 -3.03 21.13
N ASP A 293 -35.85 -2.85 21.35
CA ASP A 293 -36.66 -3.88 22.03
C ASP A 293 -37.03 -5.03 21.06
N VAL A 294 -37.64 -6.07 21.58
CA VAL A 294 -38.08 -7.24 20.80
C VAL A 294 -39.14 -6.91 19.72
N LYS A 295 -39.76 -5.74 19.79
CA LYS A 295 -40.71 -5.24 18.76
C LYS A 295 -40.02 -4.41 17.68
N GLY A 296 -38.70 -4.26 17.74
CA GLY A 296 -37.92 -3.47 16.79
C GLY A 296 -37.98 -1.97 17.00
N ARG A 297 -38.43 -1.48 18.16
CA ARG A 297 -38.44 -0.07 18.51
C ARG A 297 -37.14 0.33 19.13
N VAL A 298 -36.57 1.46 18.70
CA VAL A 298 -35.37 2.05 19.35
C VAL A 298 -35.75 2.47 20.77
N VAL A 299 -35.04 1.96 21.76
CA VAL A 299 -35.20 2.32 23.17
C VAL A 299 -34.05 3.21 23.66
N ARG A 300 -32.87 3.08 23.06
CA ARG A 300 -31.69 3.90 23.40
C ARG A 300 -30.85 4.15 22.16
N THR A 301 -30.39 5.41 21.98
CA THR A 301 -29.37 5.79 21.00
C THR A 301 -28.09 6.14 21.76
N LEU A 302 -27.08 5.28 21.65
CA LEU A 302 -25.81 5.47 22.34
C LEU A 302 -24.85 6.33 21.52
N LEU A 303 -24.80 6.13 20.20
CA LEU A 303 -24.07 6.97 19.24
C LEU A 303 -24.97 7.30 18.07
N ASN A 304 -24.91 8.54 17.59
CA ASN A 304 -25.66 9.00 16.43
C ASN A 304 -24.76 9.76 15.47
N ASN A 305 -24.27 9.10 14.42
CA ASN A 305 -23.35 9.65 13.41
C ASN A 305 -22.09 10.28 14.04
N GLN A 306 -21.56 9.66 15.08
CA GLN A 306 -20.32 10.13 15.68
C GLN A 306 -19.13 9.52 14.97
N PHE A 307 -18.12 10.33 14.69
CA PHE A 307 -16.84 9.85 14.18
C PHE A 307 -16.21 8.95 15.25
N SER A 308 -15.92 7.72 14.88
CA SER A 308 -15.33 6.72 15.75
C SER A 308 -14.20 5.97 15.07
N ALA A 309 -13.21 5.57 15.85
CA ALA A 309 -12.24 4.57 15.42
C ALA A 309 -12.95 3.25 15.12
N GLY A 310 -12.34 2.43 14.27
CA GLY A 310 -12.87 1.12 13.89
C GLY A 310 -13.04 0.14 15.05
N GLU A 311 -12.51 0.46 16.23
CA GLU A 311 -12.70 -0.29 17.47
C GLU A 311 -12.99 0.66 18.61
N SER A 312 -14.06 0.41 19.37
CA SER A 312 -14.44 1.24 20.52
C SER A 312 -15.28 0.45 21.52
N GLN A 313 -15.47 1.06 22.68
CA GLN A 313 -16.31 0.51 23.75
C GLN A 313 -17.22 1.57 24.33
N ILE A 314 -18.45 1.17 24.66
CA ILE A 314 -19.50 2.05 25.21
C ILE A 314 -20.07 1.39 26.45
N ILE A 315 -20.24 2.17 27.52
CA ILE A 315 -20.92 1.71 28.73
C ILE A 315 -22.42 1.94 28.55
N PHE A 316 -23.22 0.93 28.89
CA PHE A 316 -24.67 1.00 28.89
C PHE A 316 -25.22 0.66 30.28
N ASP A 317 -26.05 1.57 30.82
CA ASP A 317 -26.60 1.56 32.18
C ASP A 317 -28.04 1.02 32.29
N GLY A 318 -28.55 0.39 31.22
CA GLY A 318 -29.89 -0.17 31.22
C GLY A 318 -31.04 0.85 31.16
N LYS A 319 -30.77 2.10 30.76
CA LYS A 319 -31.80 3.15 30.66
C LYS A 319 -32.14 3.48 29.22
N ASP A 320 -33.39 3.93 29.01
CA ASP A 320 -33.84 4.47 27.72
C ASP A 320 -33.29 5.90 27.48
N ASP A 321 -33.64 6.51 26.32
CA ASP A 321 -33.24 7.87 25.99
C ASP A 321 -33.90 8.93 26.92
N GLY A 322 -34.98 8.58 27.63
CA GLY A 322 -35.63 9.41 28.64
C GLY A 322 -35.04 9.26 30.05
N GLY A 323 -34.03 8.40 30.24
CA GLY A 323 -33.39 8.09 31.52
C GLY A 323 -34.16 7.09 32.40
N ASN A 324 -35.26 6.49 31.90
CA ASN A 324 -36.02 5.49 32.63
C ASN A 324 -35.38 4.13 32.53
N LYS A 325 -35.40 3.33 33.62
CA LYS A 325 -34.93 1.95 33.58
C LYS A 325 -35.72 1.12 32.57
N LEU A 326 -35.01 0.41 31.72
CA LEU A 326 -35.61 -0.57 30.83
C LEU A 326 -36.13 -1.78 31.61
N ARG A 327 -37.14 -2.43 31.08
CA ARG A 327 -37.71 -3.65 31.68
C ARG A 327 -36.76 -4.84 31.50
N ILE A 328 -36.85 -5.79 32.43
CA ILE A 328 -36.20 -7.08 32.28
C ILE A 328 -36.65 -7.72 30.98
N GLY A 329 -35.69 -8.21 30.20
CA GLY A 329 -35.97 -8.82 28.91
C GLY A 329 -34.79 -8.81 27.95
N ILE A 330 -35.08 -9.20 26.72
CA ILE A 330 -34.13 -9.31 25.62
C ILE A 330 -34.17 -8.02 24.77
N TYR A 331 -33.01 -7.51 24.45
CA TYR A 331 -32.80 -6.36 23.59
C TYR A 331 -31.81 -6.71 22.49
N VAL A 332 -31.73 -5.89 21.46
CA VAL A 332 -30.74 -6.03 20.38
C VAL A 332 -29.90 -4.78 20.33
N VAL A 333 -28.59 -4.96 20.50
CA VAL A 333 -27.60 -3.93 20.20
C VAL A 333 -27.34 -3.98 18.70
N PHE A 334 -27.46 -2.84 18.03
CA PHE A 334 -27.21 -2.67 16.61
C PHE A 334 -26.16 -1.60 16.40
N VAL A 335 -25.10 -1.96 15.70
CA VAL A 335 -23.99 -1.07 15.33
C VAL A 335 -23.96 -0.94 13.82
N GLU A 336 -23.95 0.28 13.34
CA GLU A 336 -23.94 0.63 11.93
C GLU A 336 -22.81 1.62 11.65
N ALA A 337 -22.00 1.32 10.64
CA ALA A 337 -21.02 2.24 10.08
C ALA A 337 -21.56 2.86 8.80
N VAL A 338 -21.50 4.19 8.72
CA VAL A 338 -22.00 4.96 7.58
C VAL A 338 -20.87 5.75 6.94
N ASP A 339 -20.96 5.93 5.61
CA ASP A 339 -20.05 6.77 4.85
C ASP A 339 -20.41 8.27 5.00
N ASP A 340 -19.58 9.14 4.45
CA ASP A 340 -19.77 10.61 4.49
C ASP A 340 -21.08 11.07 3.82
N ARG A 341 -21.73 10.21 3.02
CA ARG A 341 -23.01 10.47 2.34
C ARG A 341 -24.18 9.86 3.07
N GLY A 342 -23.94 9.22 4.23
CA GLY A 342 -24.95 8.58 5.06
C GLY A 342 -25.39 7.19 4.58
N GLY A 343 -24.68 6.60 3.61
CA GLY A 343 -24.89 5.24 3.16
C GLY A 343 -24.30 4.24 4.16
N THR A 344 -25.10 3.24 4.58
CA THR A 344 -24.60 2.15 5.41
C THR A 344 -23.73 1.23 4.59
N PHE A 345 -22.46 1.03 5.00
CA PHE A 345 -21.56 0.08 4.36
C PHE A 345 -21.26 -1.14 5.23
N GLU A 346 -21.51 -1.06 6.53
CA GLU A 346 -21.33 -2.18 7.46
C GLU A 346 -22.34 -2.10 8.60
N GLN A 347 -22.86 -3.27 8.98
CA GLN A 347 -23.76 -3.40 10.12
C GLN A 347 -23.50 -4.71 10.86
N THR A 348 -23.64 -4.66 12.18
CA THR A 348 -23.57 -5.84 13.05
C THR A 348 -24.55 -5.71 14.21
N LYS A 349 -25.01 -6.84 14.72
CA LYS A 349 -25.97 -6.88 15.84
C LYS A 349 -25.68 -8.03 16.77
N THR A 350 -26.02 -7.86 18.06
CA THR A 350 -25.93 -8.92 19.06
C THR A 350 -27.08 -8.78 20.08
N THR A 351 -27.32 -9.86 20.81
CA THR A 351 -28.33 -9.86 21.86
C THR A 351 -27.78 -9.28 23.16
N LEU A 352 -28.60 -8.48 23.83
CA LEU A 352 -28.38 -7.92 25.15
C LEU A 352 -29.53 -8.38 26.06
N VAL A 353 -29.21 -8.85 27.25
CA VAL A 353 -30.22 -9.33 28.22
C VAL A 353 -30.13 -8.49 29.50
N ILE A 354 -31.23 -7.86 29.86
CA ILE A 354 -31.41 -7.26 31.18
C ILE A 354 -32.10 -8.27 32.06
N ALA A 355 -31.48 -8.62 33.18
CA ALA A 355 -32.00 -9.59 34.13
C ALA A 355 -32.26 -8.90 35.49
N ALA A 356 -32.95 -9.58 36.40
CA ALA A 356 -32.92 -9.28 37.81
C ALA A 356 -32.01 -10.28 38.51
N LYS A 357 -31.36 -9.84 39.55
CA LYS A 357 -30.69 -10.75 40.50
C LYS A 357 -31.76 -11.60 41.18
N LEU A 358 -31.58 -12.90 41.19
CA LEU A 358 -32.44 -13.83 41.93
C LEU A 358 -32.10 -13.78 43.40
#